data_b7a06a66e368db925e2193e1b285be81
#
_entry.id   b7a06a66e368db925e2193e1b285be81
#
_cell.length_a   1.000
_cell.length_b   1.000
_cell.length_c   1.000
_cell.angle_alpha   90.00
_cell.angle_beta   90.00
_cell.angle_gamma   90.00
#
_symmetry.space_group_name_H-M   'P 1'
#
loop_
_entity.id
_entity.type
_entity.pdbx_description
1 polymer ?
#
loop_
_entity_poly.entity_id
_entity_poly.type
_entity_poly.pdbx_seq_one_letter_code
_entity_poly.pdbx_strand_id
1 'polypeptide(L)'
;VRDAECFREHLGVDRWSLLGQSFGGFCTLHYLTAFPGSVREAFFTGGLPPVGRPVDEVYATTFGIVRRLNIEHHRRFPDDQLRPERAMAMCDDGLVRLPGGAPVSSRLLRSIGGRLGADGGSEEIHYLLERDPRSPAFGHDLAGLLPFTGRAPLYAVLHASGDADGGVTAWSA
;
A
#
# COMPACT_ATOMS: atom_id res chain seq x y z
N VAL A 1 -19.58 -4.67 7.42
CA VAL A 1 -20.83 -3.97 7.02
C VAL A 1 -22.03 -4.54 7.78
N ARG A 2 -22.31 -5.86 7.70
CA ARG A 2 -23.46 -6.48 8.42
C ARG A 2 -23.37 -6.31 9.93
N ASP A 3 -22.19 -6.52 10.51
CA ASP A 3 -21.96 -6.36 11.95
C ASP A 3 -22.24 -4.92 12.39
N ALA A 4 -21.86 -3.93 11.59
CA ALA A 4 -22.17 -2.53 11.86
C ALA A 4 -23.69 -2.28 11.91
N GLU A 5 -24.46 -2.88 10.99
CA GLU A 5 -25.92 -2.80 11.04
C GLU A 5 -26.50 -3.44 12.31
N CYS A 6 -26.01 -4.62 12.67
CA CYS A 6 -26.40 -5.27 13.94
C CYS A 6 -26.10 -4.36 15.16
N PHE A 7 -24.97 -3.65 15.17
CA PHE A 7 -24.66 -2.68 16.24
C PHE A 7 -25.65 -1.52 16.24
N ARG A 8 -25.99 -0.95 15.09
CA ARG A 8 -26.97 0.12 15.00
C ARG A 8 -28.33 -0.31 15.60
N GLU A 9 -28.79 -1.50 15.21
CA GLU A 9 -30.06 -2.07 15.72
C GLU A 9 -29.98 -2.31 17.24
N HIS A 10 -28.88 -2.90 17.72
CA HIS A 10 -28.69 -3.15 19.15
C HIS A 10 -28.67 -1.86 19.98
N LEU A 11 -28.14 -0.78 19.43
CA LEU A 11 -28.14 0.54 20.08
C LEU A 11 -29.51 1.25 19.98
N GLY A 12 -30.48 0.70 19.28
CA GLY A 12 -31.79 1.33 19.08
C GLY A 12 -31.73 2.63 18.29
N VAL A 13 -30.67 2.83 17.48
CA VAL A 13 -30.49 4.03 16.66
C VAL A 13 -31.17 3.84 15.33
N ASP A 14 -32.09 4.72 15.00
CA ASP A 14 -32.89 4.65 13.76
C ASP A 14 -32.01 4.87 12.53
N ARG A 15 -31.20 5.93 12.54
CA ARG A 15 -30.27 6.30 11.47
C ARG A 15 -29.03 6.95 12.06
N TRP A 16 -27.87 6.62 11.52
CA TRP A 16 -26.60 7.20 11.95
C TRP A 16 -25.82 7.83 10.79
N SER A 17 -24.83 8.66 11.12
CA SER A 17 -23.88 9.21 10.17
C SER A 17 -22.64 8.31 10.13
N LEU A 18 -22.07 8.17 8.94
CA LEU A 18 -20.90 7.34 8.68
C LEU A 18 -19.70 8.23 8.30
N LEU A 19 -18.52 7.88 8.78
CA LEU A 19 -17.25 8.46 8.36
C LEU A 19 -16.31 7.33 7.93
N GLY A 20 -15.99 7.27 6.64
CA GLY A 20 -15.09 6.29 6.06
C GLY A 20 -13.79 6.93 5.59
N GLN A 21 -12.66 6.53 6.19
CA GLN A 21 -11.32 6.92 5.75
C GLN A 21 -10.63 5.73 5.06
N SER A 22 -9.95 5.98 3.93
CA SER A 22 -9.22 4.96 3.17
C SER A 22 -10.14 3.77 2.84
N PHE A 23 -9.80 2.54 3.20
CA PHE A 23 -10.66 1.37 3.04
C PHE A 23 -12.03 1.51 3.75
N GLY A 24 -12.13 2.34 4.78
CA GLY A 24 -13.41 2.69 5.40
C GLY A 24 -14.38 3.37 4.45
N GLY A 25 -13.90 4.06 3.40
CA GLY A 25 -14.74 4.60 2.34
C GLY A 25 -15.39 3.51 1.50
N PHE A 26 -14.66 2.44 1.17
CA PHE A 26 -15.20 1.23 0.52
C PHE A 26 -16.30 0.60 1.37
N CYS A 27 -16.06 0.43 2.67
CA CYS A 27 -17.05 -0.10 3.60
C CYS A 27 -18.29 0.80 3.69
N THR A 28 -18.10 2.12 3.70
CA THR A 28 -19.18 3.09 3.76
C THR A 28 -20.06 3.03 2.49
N LEU A 29 -19.43 2.94 1.32
CA LEU A 29 -20.18 2.82 0.06
C LEU A 29 -20.99 1.51 0.03
N HIS A 30 -20.37 0.40 0.44
CA HIS A 30 -21.07 -0.88 0.55
C HIS A 30 -22.22 -0.84 1.57
N TYR A 31 -22.03 -0.16 2.70
CA TYR A 31 -23.08 0.01 3.71
C TYR A 31 -24.26 0.84 3.15
N LEU A 32 -23.97 1.94 2.44
CA LEU A 32 -24.99 2.75 1.76
C LEU A 32 -25.82 1.94 0.76
N THR A 33 -25.16 1.01 0.04
CA THR A 33 -25.83 0.14 -0.93
C THR A 33 -26.70 -0.90 -0.22
N ALA A 34 -26.20 -1.49 0.88
CA ALA A 34 -26.88 -2.58 1.57
C ALA A 34 -28.00 -2.09 2.52
N PHE A 35 -27.81 -0.92 3.16
CA PHE A 35 -28.69 -0.39 4.20
C PHE A 35 -28.97 1.12 4.03
N PRO A 36 -29.48 1.56 2.88
CA PRO A 36 -29.67 3.00 2.61
C PRO A 36 -30.60 3.68 3.62
N GLY A 37 -31.60 2.94 4.13
CA GLY A 37 -32.55 3.46 5.14
C GLY A 37 -31.93 3.74 6.50
N SER A 38 -30.77 3.12 6.82
CA SER A 38 -30.08 3.24 8.10
C SER A 38 -29.07 4.39 8.14
N VAL A 39 -28.90 5.12 7.02
CA VAL A 39 -27.89 6.20 6.92
C VAL A 39 -28.57 7.56 6.88
N ARG A 40 -28.07 8.48 7.72
CA ARG A 40 -28.44 9.89 7.69
C ARG A 40 -27.50 10.69 6.79
N GLU A 41 -26.19 10.53 6.97
CA GLU A 41 -25.13 11.20 6.22
C GLU A 41 -23.93 10.27 6.07
N ALA A 42 -23.16 10.41 5.01
CA ALA A 42 -21.96 9.67 4.78
C ALA A 42 -20.81 10.58 4.35
N PHE A 43 -19.70 10.50 5.05
CA PHE A 43 -18.49 11.26 4.81
C PHE A 43 -17.37 10.33 4.34
N PHE A 44 -16.68 10.73 3.28
CA PHE A 44 -15.57 9.98 2.69
C PHE A 44 -14.30 10.80 2.74
N THR A 45 -13.23 10.22 3.29
CA THR A 45 -11.92 10.86 3.36
C THR A 45 -10.85 9.94 2.76
N GLY A 46 -10.37 10.28 1.56
CA GLY A 46 -9.25 9.58 0.92
C GLY A 46 -9.51 8.11 0.54
N GLY A 47 -10.76 7.72 0.30
CA GLY A 47 -11.07 6.35 -0.11
C GLY A 47 -12.42 6.22 -0.81
N LEU A 48 -12.37 6.11 -2.15
CA LEU A 48 -13.50 5.66 -2.95
C LEU A 48 -13.02 4.55 -3.88
N PRO A 49 -13.76 3.42 -3.99
CA PRO A 49 -13.40 2.35 -4.90
C PRO A 49 -13.59 2.79 -6.37
N PRO A 50 -12.81 2.24 -7.29
CA PRO A 50 -12.94 2.50 -8.73
C PRO A 50 -14.10 1.69 -9.32
N VAL A 51 -15.33 1.96 -8.89
CA VAL A 51 -16.52 1.22 -9.30
C VAL A 51 -16.67 1.19 -10.82
N GLY A 52 -16.87 -0.01 -11.37
CA GLY A 52 -17.08 -0.24 -12.81
C GLY A 52 -15.84 -0.01 -13.67
N ARG A 53 -14.64 0.08 -13.09
CA ARG A 53 -13.38 0.22 -13.82
C ARG A 53 -12.60 -1.08 -13.82
N PRO A 54 -11.99 -1.47 -14.95
CA PRO A 54 -11.01 -2.56 -14.97
C PRO A 54 -9.83 -2.24 -14.07
N VAL A 55 -9.30 -3.24 -13.37
CA VAL A 55 -8.14 -3.06 -12.47
C VAL A 55 -6.91 -2.51 -13.20
N ASP A 56 -6.72 -2.86 -14.46
CA ASP A 56 -5.61 -2.37 -15.29
C ASP A 56 -5.64 -0.84 -15.49
N GLU A 57 -6.83 -0.23 -15.57
CA GLU A 57 -6.96 1.23 -15.64
C GLU A 57 -6.52 1.89 -14.32
N VAL A 58 -6.84 1.27 -13.18
CA VAL A 58 -6.43 1.74 -11.85
C VAL A 58 -4.90 1.72 -11.76
N TYR A 59 -4.28 0.60 -12.13
CA TYR A 59 -2.83 0.46 -12.11
C TYR A 59 -2.13 1.35 -13.12
N ALA A 60 -2.66 1.52 -14.34
CA ALA A 60 -2.10 2.43 -15.32
C ALA A 60 -1.99 3.87 -14.77
N THR A 61 -3.03 4.32 -14.06
CA THR A 61 -3.02 5.63 -13.39
C THR A 61 -1.98 5.68 -12.26
N THR A 62 -1.94 4.66 -11.41
CA THR A 62 -1.00 4.55 -10.30
C THR A 62 0.45 4.50 -10.77
N PHE A 63 0.74 3.71 -11.80
CA PHE A 63 2.08 3.65 -12.40
C PHE A 63 2.53 4.99 -12.98
N GLY A 64 1.63 5.76 -13.58
CA GLY A 64 1.93 7.12 -14.04
C GLY A 64 2.38 8.04 -12.89
N ILE A 65 1.72 7.95 -11.74
CA ILE A 65 2.07 8.71 -10.53
C ILE A 65 3.41 8.24 -9.97
N VAL A 66 3.59 6.93 -9.78
CA VAL A 66 4.83 6.36 -9.23
C VAL A 66 6.04 6.71 -10.10
N ARG A 67 5.88 6.65 -11.43
CA ARG A 67 6.95 7.05 -12.36
C ARG A 67 7.36 8.51 -12.16
N ARG A 68 6.41 9.43 -11.99
CA ARG A 68 6.70 10.84 -11.72
C ARG A 68 7.44 10.99 -10.39
N LEU A 69 6.97 10.36 -9.32
CA LEU A 69 7.61 10.41 -8.01
C LEU A 69 9.05 9.86 -8.06
N ASN A 70 9.29 8.81 -8.84
CA ASN A 70 10.62 8.26 -9.07
C ASN A 70 11.56 9.26 -9.76
N ILE A 71 11.08 9.96 -10.80
CA ILE A 71 11.84 11.02 -11.47
C ILE A 71 12.17 12.14 -10.49
N GLU A 72 11.22 12.56 -9.66
CA GLU A 72 11.42 13.59 -8.65
C GLU A 72 12.45 13.16 -7.60
N HIS A 73 12.38 11.89 -7.15
CA HIS A 73 13.36 11.30 -6.22
C HIS A 73 14.79 11.37 -6.80
N HIS A 74 15.01 10.87 -8.02
CA HIS A 74 16.34 10.88 -8.64
C HIS A 74 16.84 12.29 -8.98
N ARG A 75 15.94 13.24 -9.24
CA ARG A 75 16.33 14.65 -9.40
C ARG A 75 16.82 15.24 -8.08
N ARG A 76 16.21 14.86 -6.96
CA ARG A 76 16.59 15.31 -5.62
C ARG A 76 17.84 14.62 -5.08
N PHE A 77 17.97 13.33 -5.39
CA PHE A 77 19.07 12.46 -4.94
C PHE A 77 19.75 11.79 -6.16
N PRO A 78 20.62 12.52 -6.88
CA PRO A 78 21.22 12.01 -8.11
C PRO A 78 22.06 10.72 -7.93
N ASP A 79 22.69 10.56 -6.78
CA ASP A 79 23.50 9.37 -6.47
C ASP A 79 22.65 8.10 -6.35
N ASP A 80 21.36 8.24 -6.10
CA ASP A 80 20.43 7.10 -6.02
C ASP A 80 20.05 6.53 -7.38
N GLN A 81 20.63 7.00 -8.48
CA GLN A 81 20.47 6.37 -9.78
C GLN A 81 21.16 5.00 -9.88
N LEU A 82 22.30 4.83 -9.19
CA LEU A 82 23.08 3.60 -9.23
C LEU A 82 22.98 2.74 -7.98
N ARG A 83 22.65 3.34 -6.83
CA ARG A 83 22.57 2.64 -5.54
C ARG A 83 21.53 1.51 -5.52
N PRO A 84 20.29 1.70 -6.06
CA PRO A 84 19.30 0.63 -6.12
C PRO A 84 19.75 -0.56 -6.96
N GLU A 85 20.38 -0.34 -8.11
CA GLU A 85 20.88 -1.41 -8.97
C GLU A 85 21.95 -2.25 -8.27
N ARG A 86 22.88 -1.58 -7.59
CA ARG A 86 23.90 -2.24 -6.77
C ARG A 86 23.28 -3.05 -5.63
N ALA A 87 22.33 -2.47 -4.91
CA ALA A 87 21.63 -3.17 -3.83
C ALA A 87 20.84 -4.38 -4.34
N MET A 88 20.16 -4.26 -5.49
CA MET A 88 19.43 -5.36 -6.13
C MET A 88 20.37 -6.50 -6.54
N ALA A 89 21.53 -6.21 -7.15
CA ALA A 89 22.52 -7.23 -7.48
C ALA A 89 23.00 -7.98 -6.25
N MET A 90 23.26 -7.27 -5.14
CA MET A 90 23.63 -7.90 -3.87
C MET A 90 22.51 -8.76 -3.28
N CYS A 91 21.24 -8.38 -3.48
CA CYS A 91 20.10 -9.23 -3.10
C CYS A 91 20.09 -10.54 -3.89
N ASP A 92 20.29 -10.46 -5.21
CA ASP A 92 20.27 -11.64 -6.10
C ASP A 92 21.47 -12.57 -5.83
N ASP A 93 22.59 -12.01 -5.36
CA ASP A 93 23.75 -12.78 -4.85
C ASP A 93 23.52 -13.36 -3.44
N GLY A 94 22.37 -13.13 -2.80
CA GLY A 94 22.04 -13.64 -1.47
C GLY A 94 22.81 -12.98 -0.31
N LEU A 95 23.38 -11.80 -0.55
CA LEU A 95 24.22 -11.08 0.42
C LEU A 95 23.40 -10.20 1.37
N VAL A 96 22.15 -9.92 1.05
CA VAL A 96 21.26 -9.06 1.85
C VAL A 96 20.29 -9.90 2.65
N ARG A 97 20.20 -9.63 3.96
CA ARG A 97 19.33 -10.39 4.88
C ARG A 97 18.56 -9.46 5.80
N LEU A 98 17.32 -9.85 6.13
CA LEU A 98 16.54 -9.24 7.20
C LEU A 98 17.06 -9.67 8.58
N PRO A 99 16.68 -8.98 9.67
CA PRO A 99 17.15 -9.29 11.03
C PRO A 99 16.93 -10.74 11.48
N GLY A 100 15.87 -11.38 10.96
CA GLY A 100 15.59 -12.80 11.22
C GLY A 100 16.38 -13.79 10.34
N GLY A 101 17.37 -13.31 9.56
CA GLY A 101 18.19 -14.13 8.67
C GLY A 101 17.55 -14.45 7.32
N ALA A 102 16.30 -14.08 7.07
CA ALA A 102 15.63 -14.31 5.80
C ALA A 102 16.34 -13.54 4.66
N PRO A 103 16.60 -14.19 3.50
CA PRO A 103 17.19 -13.52 2.36
C PRO A 103 16.24 -12.51 1.75
N VAL A 104 16.79 -11.42 1.24
CA VAL A 104 16.06 -10.39 0.50
C VAL A 104 16.26 -10.62 -0.99
N SER A 105 15.18 -10.75 -1.75
CA SER A 105 15.25 -10.75 -3.22
C SER A 105 15.22 -9.32 -3.77
N SER A 106 15.73 -9.13 -4.97
CA SER A 106 15.62 -7.84 -5.69
C SER A 106 14.15 -7.40 -5.87
N ARG A 107 13.24 -8.35 -6.06
CA ARG A 107 11.78 -8.08 -6.10
C ARG A 107 11.26 -7.52 -4.77
N LEU A 108 11.68 -8.12 -3.65
CA LEU A 108 11.28 -7.65 -2.32
C LEU A 108 11.85 -6.26 -2.05
N LEU A 109 13.11 -6.01 -2.41
CA LEU A 109 13.71 -4.69 -2.28
C LEU A 109 12.94 -3.63 -3.08
N ARG A 110 12.54 -3.93 -4.32
CA ARG A 110 11.76 -2.99 -5.15
C ARG A 110 10.44 -2.57 -4.52
N SER A 111 9.85 -3.39 -3.66
CA SER A 111 8.56 -3.08 -3.03
C SER A 111 8.62 -1.85 -2.11
N ILE A 112 9.82 -1.41 -1.66
CA ILE A 112 9.98 -0.16 -0.92
C ILE A 112 9.60 1.08 -1.75
N GLY A 113 9.57 0.96 -3.09
CA GLY A 113 9.12 2.04 -3.98
C GLY A 113 7.73 2.58 -3.65
N GLY A 114 6.88 1.79 -3.01
CA GLY A 114 5.59 2.24 -2.48
C GLY A 114 5.72 3.38 -1.45
N ARG A 115 6.88 3.49 -0.78
CA ARG A 115 7.16 4.59 0.17
C ARG A 115 7.22 5.97 -0.50
N LEU A 116 7.51 6.05 -1.80
CA LEU A 116 7.52 7.32 -2.53
C LEU A 116 6.16 8.05 -2.49
N GLY A 117 5.07 7.34 -2.21
CA GLY A 117 3.74 7.92 -2.04
C GLY A 117 3.44 8.43 -0.62
N ALA A 118 4.36 8.29 0.34
CA ALA A 118 4.20 8.72 1.72
C ALA A 118 5.05 9.97 2.01
N ASP A 119 4.60 10.77 2.99
CA ASP A 119 5.38 11.91 3.47
C ASP A 119 6.74 11.43 4.02
N GLY A 120 7.83 12.06 3.56
CA GLY A 120 9.19 11.67 3.93
C GLY A 120 9.70 10.37 3.31
N GLY A 121 8.89 9.66 2.52
CA GLY A 121 9.26 8.36 1.98
C GLY A 121 10.44 8.40 1.00
N SER A 122 10.60 9.51 0.29
CA SER A 122 11.74 9.72 -0.59
C SER A 122 13.06 9.80 0.20
N GLU A 123 13.06 10.50 1.32
CA GLU A 123 14.19 10.58 2.26
C GLU A 123 14.49 9.24 2.93
N GLU A 124 13.46 8.53 3.36
CA GLU A 124 13.62 7.19 3.95
C GLU A 124 14.33 6.23 2.99
N ILE A 125 13.94 6.23 1.71
CA ILE A 125 14.59 5.41 0.68
C ILE A 125 16.04 5.87 0.47
N HIS A 126 16.29 7.17 0.35
CA HIS A 126 17.63 7.72 0.20
C HIS A 126 18.55 7.29 1.32
N TYR A 127 18.18 7.52 2.58
CA TYR A 127 18.99 7.15 3.73
C TYR A 127 19.20 5.65 3.89
N LEU A 128 18.24 4.82 3.46
CA LEU A 128 18.44 3.38 3.37
C LEU A 128 19.55 3.04 2.36
N LEU A 129 19.47 3.63 1.16
CA LEU A 129 20.40 3.35 0.05
C LEU A 129 21.81 3.89 0.27
N GLU A 130 22.02 4.82 1.20
CA GLU A 130 23.35 5.26 1.63
C GLU A 130 24.10 4.20 2.45
N ARG A 131 23.39 3.24 3.05
CA ARG A 131 23.99 2.18 3.85
C ARG A 131 24.59 1.08 2.98
N ASP A 132 25.58 0.36 3.51
CA ASP A 132 26.03 -0.89 2.88
C ASP A 132 24.89 -1.94 2.96
N PRO A 133 24.41 -2.46 1.83
CA PRO A 133 23.31 -3.45 1.81
C PRO A 133 23.60 -4.73 2.61
N ARG A 134 24.88 -5.05 2.85
CA ARG A 134 25.30 -6.20 3.67
C ARG A 134 25.27 -5.93 5.17
N SER A 135 25.11 -4.67 5.57
CA SER A 135 25.14 -4.31 6.98
C SER A 135 23.87 -4.75 7.71
N PRO A 136 23.96 -5.15 8.98
CA PRO A 136 22.78 -5.42 9.80
C PRO A 136 21.84 -4.21 9.91
N ALA A 137 22.40 -3.00 9.90
CA ALA A 137 21.63 -1.76 9.95
C ALA A 137 20.75 -1.59 8.70
N PHE A 138 21.26 -1.88 7.50
CA PHE A 138 20.48 -1.89 6.27
C PHE A 138 19.29 -2.87 6.36
N GLY A 139 19.58 -4.11 6.79
CA GLY A 139 18.55 -5.14 6.93
C GLY A 139 17.44 -4.75 7.92
N HIS A 140 17.83 -4.10 9.04
CA HIS A 140 16.88 -3.61 10.04
C HIS A 140 16.00 -2.49 9.50
N ASP A 141 16.58 -1.48 8.88
CA ASP A 141 15.85 -0.34 8.34
C ASP A 141 14.96 -0.76 7.17
N LEU A 142 15.48 -1.65 6.28
CA LEU A 142 14.70 -2.25 5.21
C LEU A 142 13.45 -2.96 5.74
N ALA A 143 13.58 -3.76 6.81
CA ALA A 143 12.45 -4.46 7.41
C ALA A 143 11.33 -3.51 7.87
N GLY A 144 11.70 -2.30 8.31
CA GLY A 144 10.75 -1.24 8.67
C GLY A 144 10.03 -0.60 7.47
N LEU A 145 10.66 -0.60 6.30
CA LEU A 145 10.12 0.01 5.08
C LEU A 145 9.29 -0.95 4.23
N LEU A 146 9.42 -2.26 4.43
CA LEU A 146 8.70 -3.25 3.65
C LEU A 146 7.18 -3.16 3.90
N PRO A 147 6.35 -3.08 2.84
CA PRO A 147 4.91 -2.85 2.97
C PRO A 147 4.15 -4.05 3.54
N PHE A 148 4.67 -5.27 3.35
CA PHE A 148 3.98 -6.52 3.68
C PHE A 148 4.75 -7.33 4.71
N THR A 149 5.03 -6.70 5.86
CA THR A 149 5.72 -7.36 6.97
C THR A 149 4.77 -8.07 7.92
N GLY A 150 5.31 -8.75 8.93
CA GLY A 150 4.56 -9.54 9.90
C GLY A 150 3.41 -8.84 10.64
N ARG A 151 3.31 -7.50 10.55
CA ARG A 151 2.18 -6.74 11.13
C ARG A 151 0.90 -6.83 10.29
N ALA A 152 1.01 -6.97 8.98
CA ALA A 152 -0.13 -6.97 8.07
C ALA A 152 0.04 -7.97 6.91
N PRO A 153 0.26 -9.27 7.19
CA PRO A 153 0.53 -10.26 6.14
C PRO A 153 -0.64 -10.45 5.18
N LEU A 154 -1.87 -10.24 5.66
CA LEU A 154 -3.07 -10.36 4.84
C LEU A 154 -3.26 -9.17 3.88
N TYR A 155 -2.58 -8.06 4.11
CA TYR A 155 -2.70 -6.87 3.26
C TYR A 155 -2.35 -7.18 1.80
N ALA A 156 -1.28 -7.94 1.57
CA ALA A 156 -0.88 -8.36 0.23
C ALA A 156 -1.97 -9.17 -0.50
N VAL A 157 -2.73 -9.98 0.24
CA VAL A 157 -3.80 -10.82 -0.33
C VAL A 157 -5.07 -10.01 -0.59
N LEU A 158 -5.42 -9.12 0.35
CA LEU A 158 -6.69 -8.40 0.32
C LEU A 158 -6.62 -7.14 -0.57
N HIS A 159 -5.45 -6.54 -0.73
CA HIS A 159 -5.29 -5.27 -1.44
C HIS A 159 -5.75 -5.36 -2.90
N ALA A 160 -5.31 -6.36 -3.63
CA ALA A 160 -5.69 -6.54 -5.02
C ALA A 160 -7.22 -6.75 -5.19
N SER A 161 -7.86 -7.41 -4.22
CA SER A 161 -9.31 -7.65 -4.23
C SER A 161 -10.12 -6.38 -4.02
N GLY A 162 -9.55 -5.37 -3.36
CA GLY A 162 -10.20 -4.08 -3.12
C GLY A 162 -10.44 -3.26 -4.39
N ASP A 163 -9.66 -3.50 -5.44
CA ASP A 163 -9.76 -2.78 -6.72
C ASP A 163 -10.56 -3.56 -7.78
N ALA A 164 -11.09 -4.75 -7.43
CA ALA A 164 -11.86 -5.58 -8.34
C ALA A 164 -13.36 -5.40 -8.10
N ASP A 165 -14.05 -4.81 -9.07
CA ASP A 165 -15.51 -4.75 -9.10
C ASP A 165 -16.05 -5.82 -10.07
N GLY A 166 -16.41 -6.99 -9.51
CA GLY A 166 -16.96 -8.12 -10.27
C GLY A 166 -15.98 -8.81 -11.22
N GLY A 167 -14.71 -8.46 -11.17
CA GLY A 167 -13.66 -9.00 -12.02
C GLY A 167 -12.61 -9.83 -11.27
N VAL A 168 -11.67 -10.41 -12.02
CA VAL A 168 -10.48 -11.09 -11.49
C VAL A 168 -9.28 -10.18 -11.67
N THR A 169 -8.56 -9.89 -10.59
CA THR A 169 -7.37 -9.03 -10.65
C THR A 169 -6.16 -9.74 -11.23
N ALA A 170 -6.06 -11.07 -11.05
CA ALA A 170 -4.95 -11.91 -11.49
C ALA A 170 -3.56 -11.35 -11.12
N TRP A 171 -3.47 -10.54 -10.06
CA TRP A 171 -2.22 -9.87 -9.62
C TRP A 171 -1.60 -9.02 -10.74
N SER A 172 -2.42 -8.24 -11.44
CA SER A 172 -2.01 -7.45 -12.61
C SER A 172 -1.11 -6.23 -12.29
N ALA A 173 -0.78 -6.00 -11.01
CA ALA A 173 0.15 -4.94 -10.58
C ALA A 173 1.60 -5.41 -10.56
#